data_7f953ece624489758c5d7cdb6003f0f4
#
_entry.id   7f953ece624489758c5d7cdb6003f0f4
#
_cell.length_a   1.000
_cell.length_b   1.000
_cell.length_c   1.000
_cell.angle_alpha   90.00
_cell.angle_beta   90.00
_cell.angle_gamma   90.00
#
_symmetry.space_group_name_H-M   'P 1'
#
loop_
_entity.id
_entity.type
_entity.pdbx_description
1 polymer ?
#
loop_
_entity_poly.entity_id
_entity_poly.type
_entity_poly.pdbx_seq_one_letter_code
_entity_poly.pdbx_strand_id
1 'polypeptide(L)'
;MEIADVFPIRKSVHTRAASSDEPNSEDVGIDTLMYAINFLDNKGFALVAADKRTTPILAVIDEGSFSVDSLREGTDEGFLSFVDDAIQMELKDIEEYEDKPVSRTLVTNGYTINSYYKPILHTRWTQDGVYGKYCPNSIAGCAIIATAQILSHFQTVGQVNWSYNGTGGSAILHWDRIISDCDKHYGRLTSSDCYASGDEIAHLVRYLGIALGANYKKGSTGCGESKAIDWFNKWGGLKASKLKDYNETNIVNAIKGGNPVYARGNSGKKKVLGIRVGWKGGHAWVYDGMLTASKDNKTNTFIHCNWGWNGRNNGYYISKAFNTNAGAIIYDNAGEYQSSGTSNYKYHLQYSIVNR
;
A
#
# COMPACT_ATOMS: atom_id res chain seq x y z
N MET A 1 3.53 -1.68 28.42
CA MET A 1 4.39 -2.88 28.52
C MET A 1 5.76 -2.38 28.95
N GLU A 2 6.39 -3.04 29.91
CA GLU A 2 7.76 -2.71 30.33
C GLU A 2 8.75 -3.50 29.47
N ILE A 3 9.86 -2.85 29.11
CA ILE A 3 10.91 -3.45 28.27
C ILE A 3 11.85 -4.27 29.17
N ALA A 4 12.13 -5.51 28.77
CA ALA A 4 13.11 -6.39 29.41
C ALA A 4 14.49 -6.22 28.80
N ASP A 5 14.61 -6.41 27.48
CA ASP A 5 15.87 -6.42 26.76
C ASP A 5 15.72 -5.84 25.37
N VAL A 6 16.84 -5.37 24.78
CA VAL A 6 16.92 -4.86 23.40
C VAL A 6 18.10 -5.50 22.70
N PHE A 7 17.87 -6.20 21.61
CA PHE A 7 18.88 -6.89 20.81
C PHE A 7 19.03 -6.26 19.42
N PRO A 8 20.25 -5.83 19.03
CA PRO A 8 20.50 -5.38 17.67
C PRO A 8 20.59 -6.57 16.70
N ILE A 9 19.87 -6.50 15.60
CA ILE A 9 19.96 -7.44 14.47
C ILE A 9 20.83 -6.78 13.40
N ARG A 10 21.98 -7.40 13.11
CA ARG A 10 23.01 -6.85 12.23
C ARG A 10 23.06 -7.60 10.89
N LYS A 11 23.54 -6.92 9.86
CA LYS A 11 23.65 -7.43 8.49
C LYS A 11 24.44 -8.75 8.38
N SER A 12 25.44 -8.96 9.24
CA SER A 12 26.33 -10.14 9.23
C SER A 12 25.68 -11.42 9.78
N VAL A 13 24.50 -11.35 10.38
CA VAL A 13 23.86 -12.52 11.02
C VAL A 13 23.03 -13.36 10.03
N HIS A 14 22.72 -12.85 8.84
CA HIS A 14 21.68 -13.40 7.95
C HIS A 14 22.14 -13.86 6.56
N THR A 15 23.44 -13.94 6.26
CA THR A 15 23.86 -14.54 4.98
C THR A 15 24.18 -16.02 5.17
N ARG A 16 23.40 -16.88 4.53
CA ARG A 16 23.64 -18.34 4.41
C ARG A 16 25.01 -18.71 3.83
N ALA A 17 25.86 -17.74 3.53
CA ALA A 17 27.20 -17.90 2.98
C ALA A 17 28.22 -17.01 3.71
N ALA A 18 28.32 -17.13 5.04
CA ALA A 18 29.45 -16.57 5.74
C ALA A 18 30.48 -17.67 5.96
N SER A 19 31.43 -17.80 5.02
CA SER A 19 32.74 -18.40 5.30
C SER A 19 33.43 -17.55 6.38
N SER A 20 34.11 -18.25 7.28
CA SER A 20 34.91 -17.71 8.37
C SER A 20 36.00 -16.74 7.92
N ASP A 21 35.72 -15.45 7.91
CA ASP A 21 36.72 -14.39 7.88
C ASP A 21 36.28 -13.26 8.80
N GLU A 22 37.14 -12.89 9.77
CA GLU A 22 36.91 -11.81 10.71
C GLU A 22 36.78 -10.46 9.99
N PRO A 23 35.89 -9.56 10.45
CA PRO A 23 35.70 -8.28 9.81
C PRO A 23 36.88 -7.34 10.06
N ASN A 24 37.48 -6.85 9.00
CA ASN A 24 38.45 -5.76 9.03
C ASN A 24 37.73 -4.45 9.42
N SER A 25 38.32 -3.71 10.31
CA SER A 25 37.75 -2.60 11.10
C SER A 25 37.70 -1.23 10.39
N GLU A 26 37.24 -1.13 9.15
CA GLU A 26 37.14 0.17 8.46
C GLU A 26 35.81 0.43 7.70
N ASP A 27 34.79 -0.36 7.90
CA ASP A 27 33.46 -0.07 7.27
C ASP A 27 32.56 0.60 8.32
N VAL A 28 32.56 1.94 8.37
CA VAL A 28 31.62 2.75 9.17
C VAL A 28 30.29 2.82 8.42
N GLY A 29 29.73 1.68 8.08
CA GLY A 29 28.41 1.51 7.52
C GLY A 29 27.42 1.10 8.60
N ILE A 30 26.17 1.47 8.45
CA ILE A 30 25.05 1.14 9.33
C ILE A 30 24.97 -0.38 9.49
N ASP A 31 25.52 -0.90 10.57
CA ASP A 31 25.67 -2.33 10.81
C ASP A 31 24.40 -2.96 11.44
N THR A 32 23.60 -2.13 12.09
CA THR A 32 22.35 -2.53 12.74
C THR A 32 21.18 -2.18 11.84
N LEU A 33 20.44 -3.18 11.42
CA LEU A 33 19.27 -3.03 10.53
C LEU A 33 17.98 -2.83 11.34
N MET A 34 17.83 -3.59 12.42
CA MET A 34 16.66 -3.50 13.30
C MET A 34 17.02 -3.85 14.74
N TYR A 35 16.09 -3.61 15.64
CA TYR A 35 16.16 -4.04 17.03
C TYR A 35 15.00 -4.96 17.37
N ALA A 36 15.27 -6.04 18.07
CA ALA A 36 14.25 -6.81 18.76
C ALA A 36 14.14 -6.32 20.20
N ILE A 37 12.96 -5.88 20.62
CA ILE A 37 12.64 -5.35 21.93
C ILE A 37 11.76 -6.36 22.65
N ASN A 38 12.31 -7.09 23.64
CA ASN A 38 11.54 -8.01 24.46
C ASN A 38 10.77 -7.28 25.54
N PHE A 39 9.57 -7.76 25.84
CA PHE A 39 8.75 -7.32 26.95
C PHE A 39 8.93 -8.23 28.18
N LEU A 40 8.81 -7.65 29.37
CA LEU A 40 8.92 -8.40 30.63
C LEU A 40 7.94 -9.59 30.68
N ASP A 41 8.33 -10.61 31.42
CA ASP A 41 7.51 -11.81 31.70
C ASP A 41 7.14 -12.62 30.43
N ASN A 42 8.02 -12.64 29.42
CA ASN A 42 7.76 -13.31 28.13
C ASN A 42 6.45 -12.87 27.46
N LYS A 43 6.04 -11.63 27.65
CA LYS A 43 4.84 -11.05 27.07
C LYS A 43 5.01 -10.62 25.61
N GLY A 44 5.86 -11.30 24.89
CA GLY A 44 6.15 -11.04 23.48
C GLY A 44 7.34 -10.11 23.26
N PHE A 45 7.51 -9.71 22.01
CA PHE A 45 8.57 -8.81 21.58
C PHE A 45 8.13 -7.99 20.37
N ALA A 46 8.82 -6.89 20.09
CA ALA A 46 8.63 -6.08 18.89
C ALA A 46 9.92 -6.07 18.06
N LEU A 47 9.78 -6.11 16.73
CA LEU A 47 10.84 -5.80 15.78
C LEU A 47 10.67 -4.38 15.29
N VAL A 48 11.69 -3.55 15.49
CA VAL A 48 11.68 -2.14 15.14
C VAL A 48 12.88 -1.79 14.26
N ALA A 49 12.68 -0.94 13.28
CA ALA A 49 13.71 -0.49 12.39
C ALA A 49 14.80 0.31 13.13
N ALA A 50 16.06 0.14 12.73
CA ALA A 50 17.17 0.95 13.21
C ALA A 50 17.31 2.26 12.43
N ASP A 51 16.77 2.33 11.21
CA ASP A 51 16.86 3.47 10.33
C ASP A 51 15.51 4.22 10.24
N LYS A 52 15.56 5.54 10.47
CA LYS A 52 14.36 6.40 10.39
C LYS A 52 13.75 6.52 8.99
N ARG A 53 14.47 6.07 7.97
CA ARG A 53 14.02 6.07 6.57
C ARG A 53 13.08 4.92 6.23
N THR A 54 12.91 3.98 7.14
CA THR A 54 12.09 2.76 6.96
C THR A 54 10.88 2.74 7.88
N THR A 55 10.05 1.72 7.74
CA THR A 55 8.88 1.53 8.61
C THR A 55 9.32 1.27 10.06
N PRO A 56 8.97 2.12 11.04
CA PRO A 56 9.56 2.06 12.38
C PRO A 56 9.23 0.81 13.18
N ILE A 57 8.07 0.18 12.97
CA ILE A 57 7.66 -1.07 13.63
C ILE A 57 7.35 -2.10 12.57
N LEU A 58 8.14 -3.17 12.53
CA LEU A 58 8.04 -4.24 11.54
C LEU A 58 7.10 -5.36 12.00
N ALA A 59 7.15 -5.69 13.30
CA ALA A 59 6.27 -6.68 13.89
C ALA A 59 6.08 -6.45 15.38
N VAL A 60 4.95 -6.93 15.90
CA VAL A 60 4.69 -7.10 17.35
C VAL A 60 4.16 -8.52 17.55
N ILE A 61 4.82 -9.26 18.39
CA ILE A 61 4.50 -10.65 18.74
C ILE A 61 4.02 -10.67 20.19
N ASP A 62 2.87 -11.24 20.45
CA ASP A 62 2.17 -11.14 21.74
C ASP A 62 2.66 -12.13 22.81
N GLU A 63 3.45 -13.14 22.43
CA GLU A 63 3.94 -14.19 23.34
C GLU A 63 5.39 -14.56 23.02
N GLY A 64 6.13 -15.00 24.03
CA GLY A 64 7.52 -15.44 23.91
C GLY A 64 8.53 -14.29 24.01
N SER A 65 9.79 -14.61 23.74
CA SER A 65 10.90 -13.66 23.73
C SER A 65 11.82 -13.96 22.56
N PHE A 66 12.37 -12.91 21.98
CA PHE A 66 13.38 -13.02 20.92
C PHE A 66 14.76 -13.27 21.55
N SER A 67 15.53 -14.17 20.97
CA SER A 67 16.98 -14.31 21.24
C SER A 67 17.74 -14.44 19.91
N VAL A 68 18.96 -13.92 19.88
CA VAL A 68 19.82 -14.03 18.67
C VAL A 68 20.16 -15.50 18.38
N ASP A 69 20.22 -16.35 19.41
CA ASP A 69 20.50 -17.78 19.25
C ASP A 69 19.31 -18.52 18.62
N SER A 70 18.09 -18.04 18.82
CA SER A 70 16.90 -18.59 18.13
C SER A 70 16.97 -18.42 16.61
N LEU A 71 17.70 -17.45 16.10
CA LEU A 71 17.95 -17.28 14.66
C LEU A 71 18.99 -18.25 14.11
N ARG A 72 19.88 -18.79 14.98
CA ARG A 72 20.96 -19.70 14.58
C ARG A 72 20.57 -21.17 14.61
N GLU A 73 19.64 -21.53 15.47
CA GLU A 73 19.26 -22.93 15.74
C GLU A 73 18.03 -23.43 14.96
N GLY A 74 17.53 -22.67 14.00
CA GLY A 74 16.55 -23.15 13.01
C GLY A 74 15.16 -23.45 13.57
N THR A 75 14.65 -22.61 14.47
CA THR A 75 13.42 -22.89 15.22
C THR A 75 12.13 -22.69 14.45
N ASP A 76 12.04 -21.80 13.51
CA ASP A 76 10.82 -21.58 12.69
C ASP A 76 11.22 -21.02 11.32
N GLU A 77 11.16 -21.85 10.29
CA GLU A 77 11.48 -21.42 8.92
C GLU A 77 10.59 -20.27 8.44
N GLY A 78 9.34 -20.17 8.92
CA GLY A 78 8.42 -19.10 8.60
C GLY A 78 8.82 -17.78 9.22
N PHE A 79 9.27 -17.80 10.48
CA PHE A 79 9.74 -16.60 11.17
C PHE A 79 11.08 -16.10 10.59
N LEU A 80 12.01 -17.00 10.29
CA LEU A 80 13.28 -16.66 9.64
C LEU A 80 13.05 -16.03 8.25
N SER A 81 12.16 -16.61 7.46
CA SER A 81 11.79 -16.06 6.16
C SER A 81 11.18 -14.65 6.31
N PHE A 82 10.30 -14.44 7.32
CA PHE A 82 9.74 -13.13 7.61
C PHE A 82 10.81 -12.10 7.98
N VAL A 83 11.78 -12.47 8.83
CA VAL A 83 12.89 -11.58 9.22
C VAL A 83 13.77 -11.25 8.01
N ASP A 84 14.08 -12.23 7.17
CA ASP A 84 14.85 -12.02 5.94
C ASP A 84 14.10 -11.08 4.97
N ASP A 85 12.81 -11.28 4.77
CA ASP A 85 11.98 -10.41 3.93
C ASP A 85 11.91 -8.99 4.50
N ALA A 86 11.80 -8.83 5.82
CA ALA A 86 11.79 -7.54 6.50
C ALA A 86 13.13 -6.82 6.31
N ILE A 87 14.27 -7.52 6.45
CA ILE A 87 15.60 -6.97 6.21
C ILE A 87 15.76 -6.52 4.75
N GLN A 88 15.33 -7.33 3.79
CA GLN A 88 15.41 -6.94 2.37
C GLN A 88 14.54 -5.72 2.07
N MET A 89 13.38 -5.62 2.71
CA MET A 89 12.49 -4.47 2.56
C MET A 89 13.14 -3.21 3.15
N GLU A 90 13.75 -3.29 4.34
CA GLU A 90 14.45 -2.17 4.96
C GLU A 90 15.64 -1.70 4.13
N LEU A 91 16.51 -2.62 3.70
CA LEU A 91 17.67 -2.28 2.87
C LEU A 91 17.23 -1.58 1.58
N LYS A 92 16.16 -2.04 0.98
CA LYS A 92 15.59 -1.43 -0.20
C LYS A 92 14.99 -0.04 0.08
N ASP A 93 14.25 0.12 1.18
CA ASP A 93 13.70 1.41 1.60
C ASP A 93 14.83 2.42 1.87
N ILE A 94 15.94 1.99 2.49
CA ILE A 94 17.14 2.81 2.74
C ILE A 94 17.83 3.20 1.41
N GLU A 95 18.00 2.27 0.50
CA GLU A 95 18.63 2.50 -0.81
C GLU A 95 17.78 3.44 -1.68
N GLU A 96 16.46 3.31 -1.61
CA GLU A 96 15.52 4.17 -2.33
C GLU A 96 15.30 5.54 -1.66
N TYR A 97 15.68 5.69 -0.38
CA TYR A 97 15.61 6.94 0.38
C TYR A 97 16.81 7.83 0.11
N GLU A 98 16.98 8.28 -1.10
CA GLU A 98 17.96 9.33 -1.38
C GLU A 98 17.32 10.72 -1.22
N ASP A 99 17.99 11.58 -0.45
CA ASP A 99 17.64 12.98 -0.17
C ASP A 99 17.82 13.90 -1.40
N LYS A 100 17.76 13.34 -2.61
CA LYS A 100 17.84 14.08 -3.85
C LYS A 100 16.46 14.57 -4.26
N PRO A 101 16.36 15.79 -4.82
CA PRO A 101 15.14 16.21 -5.49
C PRO A 101 14.89 15.21 -6.62
N VAL A 102 13.94 14.31 -6.39
CA VAL A 102 13.68 13.19 -7.27
C VAL A 102 13.15 13.74 -8.57
N SER A 103 13.96 13.64 -9.61
CA SER A 103 13.49 13.80 -10.98
C SER A 103 12.42 12.74 -11.23
N ARG A 104 11.14 13.16 -11.24
CA ARG A 104 10.00 12.33 -11.60
C ARG A 104 10.00 12.02 -13.09
N THR A 105 11.07 11.39 -13.54
CA THR A 105 11.23 11.02 -14.94
C THR A 105 10.57 9.66 -15.13
N LEU A 106 9.61 9.59 -16.04
CA LEU A 106 8.95 8.34 -16.37
C LEU A 106 9.95 7.32 -16.94
N VAL A 107 9.90 6.11 -16.41
CA VAL A 107 10.51 4.93 -17.04
C VAL A 107 9.58 4.50 -18.16
N THR A 108 9.93 4.73 -19.41
CA THR A 108 9.04 4.55 -20.57
C THR A 108 9.20 3.19 -21.26
N ASN A 109 10.24 2.43 -20.93
CA ASN A 109 10.55 1.13 -21.54
C ASN A 109 10.52 1.13 -23.09
N GLY A 110 11.05 2.23 -23.67
CA GLY A 110 11.15 2.42 -25.11
C GLY A 110 9.86 2.90 -25.80
N TYR A 111 8.86 3.30 -25.06
CA TYR A 111 7.70 3.99 -25.59
C TYR A 111 7.97 5.51 -25.75
N THR A 112 7.45 6.07 -26.82
CA THR A 112 7.39 7.53 -27.03
C THR A 112 6.06 8.05 -26.54
N ILE A 113 6.08 8.98 -25.58
CA ILE A 113 4.89 9.58 -24.99
C ILE A 113 4.27 10.57 -25.99
N ASN A 114 3.01 10.38 -26.34
CA ASN A 114 2.25 11.27 -27.23
C ASN A 114 1.38 12.27 -26.44
N SER A 115 0.75 11.83 -25.35
CA SER A 115 0.02 12.70 -24.43
C SER A 115 0.16 12.17 -23.01
N TYR A 116 0.16 13.07 -22.02
CA TYR A 116 0.39 12.71 -20.64
C TYR A 116 -0.50 13.51 -19.68
N TYR A 117 -1.32 12.79 -18.96
CA TYR A 117 -2.09 13.29 -17.82
C TYR A 117 -1.58 12.59 -16.57
N LYS A 118 -0.78 13.32 -15.78
CA LYS A 118 -0.14 12.80 -14.57
C LYS A 118 -1.18 12.30 -13.56
N PRO A 119 -0.79 11.41 -12.64
CA PRO A 119 -1.64 11.02 -11.53
C PRO A 119 -2.15 12.23 -10.75
N ILE A 120 -3.44 12.27 -10.49
CA ILE A 120 -4.09 13.37 -9.76
C ILE A 120 -4.08 13.15 -8.25
N LEU A 121 -3.85 11.92 -7.78
CA LEU A 121 -3.71 11.61 -6.37
C LEU A 121 -2.28 11.85 -5.90
N HIS A 122 -2.14 12.49 -4.74
CA HIS A 122 -0.87 12.68 -4.04
C HIS A 122 -0.50 11.47 -3.16
N THR A 123 -1.39 10.49 -3.05
CA THR A 123 -1.33 9.40 -2.08
C THR A 123 -0.93 8.08 -2.72
N ARG A 124 -0.11 7.28 -2.00
CA ARG A 124 0.27 5.91 -2.34
C ARG A 124 0.15 5.05 -1.09
N TRP A 125 -1.06 5.02 -0.52
CA TRP A 125 -1.31 4.34 0.74
C TRP A 125 -1.36 2.82 0.57
N THR A 126 -1.27 2.10 1.70
CA THR A 126 -1.37 0.64 1.76
C THR A 126 -2.49 0.19 2.69
N GLN A 127 -2.75 -1.11 2.74
CA GLN A 127 -3.83 -1.69 3.53
C GLN A 127 -3.41 -2.05 4.96
N ASP A 128 -2.14 -2.02 5.28
CA ASP A 128 -1.51 -2.42 6.53
C ASP A 128 -0.73 -1.27 7.19
N GLY A 129 0.13 -1.59 8.14
CA GLY A 129 0.95 -0.62 8.86
C GLY A 129 0.11 0.46 9.53
N VAL A 130 0.53 1.72 9.38
CA VAL A 130 -0.15 2.88 10.00
C VAL A 130 -1.62 2.95 9.60
N TYR A 131 -1.97 2.59 8.37
CA TYR A 131 -3.34 2.65 7.85
C TYR A 131 -4.26 1.60 8.47
N GLY A 132 -3.71 0.44 8.84
CA GLY A 132 -4.43 -0.65 9.52
C GLY A 132 -4.51 -0.54 11.03
N LYS A 133 -3.87 0.47 11.64
CA LYS A 133 -3.64 0.60 13.08
C LYS A 133 -4.88 0.35 13.96
N TYR A 134 -6.02 0.86 13.58
CA TYR A 134 -7.27 0.69 14.32
C TYR A 134 -8.20 -0.40 13.76
N CYS A 135 -7.77 -1.12 12.73
CA CYS A 135 -8.54 -2.21 12.16
C CYS A 135 -8.40 -3.49 13.02
N PRO A 136 -9.47 -4.29 13.20
CA PRO A 136 -9.46 -5.45 14.11
C PRO A 136 -8.40 -6.51 13.80
N ASN A 137 -7.99 -6.61 12.54
CA ASN A 137 -6.98 -7.56 12.05
C ASN A 137 -5.76 -6.85 11.47
N SER A 138 -5.58 -5.55 11.79
CA SER A 138 -4.53 -4.67 11.25
C SER A 138 -4.52 -4.51 9.72
N ILE A 139 -5.59 -4.91 9.03
CA ILE A 139 -5.73 -4.82 7.57
C ILE A 139 -6.96 -3.99 7.21
N ALA A 140 -6.74 -2.83 6.61
CA ALA A 140 -7.81 -1.92 6.19
C ALA A 140 -8.74 -2.53 5.12
N GLY A 141 -8.15 -3.14 4.11
CA GLY A 141 -8.84 -3.66 2.92
C GLY A 141 -8.83 -2.68 1.74
N CYS A 142 -8.72 -3.26 0.54
CA CYS A 142 -8.49 -2.51 -0.69
C CYS A 142 -9.57 -1.47 -1.01
N ALA A 143 -10.86 -1.81 -0.83
CA ALA A 143 -11.97 -0.89 -1.09
C ALA A 143 -11.94 0.33 -0.16
N ILE A 144 -11.52 0.14 1.09
CA ILE A 144 -11.42 1.21 2.09
C ILE A 144 -10.26 2.14 1.73
N ILE A 145 -9.10 1.59 1.38
CA ILE A 145 -7.94 2.39 0.95
C ILE A 145 -8.25 3.16 -0.33
N ALA A 146 -8.85 2.51 -1.34
CA ALA A 146 -9.26 3.20 -2.56
C ALA A 146 -10.23 4.36 -2.28
N THR A 147 -11.19 4.16 -1.36
CA THR A 147 -12.12 5.21 -0.91
C THR A 147 -11.40 6.34 -0.22
N ALA A 148 -10.49 6.03 0.72
CA ALA A 148 -9.72 7.04 1.47
C ALA A 148 -8.79 7.84 0.54
N GLN A 149 -8.13 7.22 -0.43
CA GLN A 149 -7.30 7.91 -1.42
C GLN A 149 -8.12 8.85 -2.32
N ILE A 150 -9.34 8.47 -2.72
CA ILE A 150 -10.24 9.38 -3.45
C ILE A 150 -10.67 10.56 -2.58
N LEU A 151 -10.96 10.32 -1.29
CA LEU A 151 -11.27 11.39 -0.35
C LEU A 151 -10.12 12.38 -0.15
N SER A 152 -8.87 11.92 -0.20
CA SER A 152 -7.70 12.80 -0.08
C SER A 152 -7.62 13.83 -1.21
N HIS A 153 -8.14 13.50 -2.39
CA HIS A 153 -8.23 14.43 -3.52
C HIS A 153 -9.32 15.50 -3.33
N PHE A 154 -10.50 15.08 -2.88
CA PHE A 154 -11.63 16.00 -2.76
C PHE A 154 -11.71 16.70 -1.40
N GLN A 155 -11.15 16.11 -0.35
CA GLN A 155 -11.09 16.65 1.03
C GLN A 155 -12.46 17.05 1.60
N THR A 156 -13.50 16.31 1.23
CA THR A 156 -14.89 16.62 1.62
C THR A 156 -15.24 16.23 3.05
N VAL A 157 -14.42 15.39 3.68
CA VAL A 157 -14.56 14.94 5.07
C VAL A 157 -13.49 15.62 5.90
N GLY A 158 -13.87 16.50 6.82
CA GLY A 158 -12.94 17.23 7.70
C GLY A 158 -12.76 16.60 9.08
N GLN A 159 -13.67 15.71 9.48
CA GLN A 159 -13.64 15.06 10.79
C GLN A 159 -14.28 13.69 10.71
N VAL A 160 -13.76 12.75 11.47
CA VAL A 160 -14.34 11.41 11.65
C VAL A 160 -14.51 11.07 13.12
N ASN A 161 -15.56 10.33 13.42
CA ASN A 161 -15.82 9.76 14.74
C ASN A 161 -16.36 8.34 14.54
N TRP A 162 -15.80 7.36 15.23
CA TRP A 162 -16.23 5.98 15.13
C TRP A 162 -16.30 5.33 16.50
N SER A 163 -17.26 4.42 16.65
CA SER A 163 -17.40 3.56 17.81
C SER A 163 -17.83 2.17 17.36
N TYR A 164 -17.22 1.14 17.90
CA TYR A 164 -17.54 -0.25 17.58
C TYR A 164 -17.11 -1.17 18.71
N ASN A 165 -18.05 -2.01 19.22
CA ASN A 165 -17.79 -3.00 20.27
C ASN A 165 -17.04 -2.44 21.49
N GLY A 166 -17.45 -1.29 22.01
CA GLY A 166 -16.86 -0.68 23.20
C GLY A 166 -15.53 0.05 22.98
N THR A 167 -15.01 0.05 21.77
CA THR A 167 -13.85 0.86 21.38
C THR A 167 -14.30 2.00 20.48
N GLY A 168 -13.57 3.12 20.51
CA GLY A 168 -13.91 4.29 19.69
C GLY A 168 -12.72 5.20 19.48
N GLY A 169 -12.88 6.14 18.57
CA GLY A 169 -11.88 7.15 18.29
C GLY A 169 -12.42 8.24 17.36
N SER A 170 -11.70 9.34 17.30
CA SER A 170 -12.03 10.48 16.45
C SER A 170 -10.77 11.17 15.97
N ALA A 171 -10.85 11.83 14.83
CA ALA A 171 -9.79 12.69 14.33
C ALA A 171 -10.38 13.85 13.53
N ILE A 172 -9.74 15.00 13.62
CA ILE A 172 -9.86 16.10 12.66
C ILE A 172 -8.83 15.80 11.57
N LEU A 173 -9.25 15.88 10.32
CA LEU A 173 -8.39 15.59 9.16
C LEU A 173 -7.77 16.90 8.66
N HIS A 174 -6.50 17.12 8.99
CA HIS A 174 -5.75 18.30 8.54
C HIS A 174 -5.19 18.04 7.14
N TRP A 175 -6.04 18.07 6.12
CA TRP A 175 -5.73 17.69 4.75
C TRP A 175 -4.49 18.39 4.17
N ASP A 176 -4.29 19.69 4.46
CA ASP A 176 -3.10 20.41 3.99
C ASP A 176 -1.81 19.78 4.50
N ARG A 177 -1.77 19.43 5.79
CA ARG A 177 -0.64 18.70 6.38
C ARG A 177 -0.50 17.31 5.81
N ILE A 178 -1.60 16.55 5.74
CA ILE A 178 -1.61 15.17 5.22
C ILE A 178 -1.05 15.15 3.79
N ILE A 179 -1.48 16.04 2.92
CA ILE A 179 -1.01 16.10 1.54
C ILE A 179 0.45 16.56 1.48
N SER A 180 0.83 17.57 2.28
CA SER A 180 2.22 18.01 2.38
C SER A 180 3.16 16.88 2.82
N ASP A 181 2.74 16.08 3.80
CA ASP A 181 3.51 14.93 4.26
C ASP A 181 3.57 13.83 3.19
N CYS A 182 2.47 13.57 2.47
CA CYS A 182 2.49 12.67 1.31
C CYS A 182 3.46 13.16 0.24
N ASP A 183 3.49 14.45 -0.07
CA ASP A 183 4.39 15.01 -1.09
C ASP A 183 5.86 14.86 -0.71
N LYS A 184 6.20 14.99 0.57
CA LYS A 184 7.56 14.76 1.09
C LYS A 184 7.98 13.29 1.04
N HIS A 185 7.04 12.36 1.22
CA HIS A 185 7.29 10.92 1.37
C HIS A 185 6.70 10.09 0.23
N TYR A 186 6.72 10.61 -0.99
CA TYR A 186 6.25 9.89 -2.20
C TYR A 186 4.83 9.33 -2.10
N GLY A 187 3.94 10.05 -1.42
CA GLY A 187 2.55 9.67 -1.22
C GLY A 187 2.30 8.77 -0.02
N ARG A 188 3.30 8.51 0.81
CA ARG A 188 3.24 7.61 1.96
C ARG A 188 3.16 8.39 3.27
N LEU A 189 2.63 7.77 4.32
CA LEU A 189 2.59 8.32 5.69
C LEU A 189 3.21 7.33 6.70
N THR A 190 4.19 6.57 6.27
CA THR A 190 4.83 5.53 7.08
C THR A 190 6.04 6.03 7.86
N SER A 191 6.57 7.19 7.53
CA SER A 191 7.70 7.81 8.22
C SER A 191 7.30 8.38 9.59
N SER A 192 8.23 8.39 10.54
CA SER A 192 8.00 8.88 11.91
C SER A 192 7.68 10.37 12.00
N ASP A 193 8.16 11.18 11.07
CA ASP A 193 7.92 12.62 11.00
C ASP A 193 6.51 12.99 10.47
N CYS A 194 5.80 12.03 9.86
CA CYS A 194 4.40 12.19 9.46
C CYS A 194 3.40 11.42 10.34
N TYR A 195 3.81 11.03 11.57
CA TYR A 195 3.00 10.24 12.49
C TYR A 195 1.59 10.82 12.72
N ALA A 196 1.47 12.14 12.91
CA ALA A 196 0.17 12.77 13.15
C ALA A 196 -0.78 12.63 11.95
N SER A 197 -0.26 12.82 10.73
CA SER A 197 -1.02 12.62 9.49
C SER A 197 -1.39 11.15 9.29
N GLY A 198 -0.48 10.25 9.59
CA GLY A 198 -0.72 8.80 9.55
C GLY A 198 -1.82 8.36 10.52
N ASP A 199 -1.79 8.88 11.75
CA ASP A 199 -2.81 8.57 12.77
C ASP A 199 -4.20 9.09 12.39
N GLU A 200 -4.30 10.31 11.86
CA GLU A 200 -5.55 10.86 11.35
C GLU A 200 -6.14 9.99 10.23
N ILE A 201 -5.30 9.54 9.31
CA ILE A 201 -5.73 8.64 8.22
C ILE A 201 -6.07 7.25 8.77
N ALA A 202 -5.40 6.74 9.78
CA ALA A 202 -5.80 5.49 10.43
C ALA A 202 -7.21 5.59 11.05
N HIS A 203 -7.57 6.73 11.66
CA HIS A 203 -8.92 6.99 12.13
C HIS A 203 -9.94 7.06 10.97
N LEU A 204 -9.62 7.74 9.87
CA LEU A 204 -10.44 7.77 8.67
C LEU A 204 -10.68 6.37 8.11
N VAL A 205 -9.63 5.57 7.99
CA VAL A 205 -9.69 4.19 7.50
C VAL A 205 -10.58 3.34 8.39
N ARG A 206 -10.44 3.43 9.72
CA ARG A 206 -11.31 2.71 10.65
C ARG A 206 -12.77 3.14 10.54
N TYR A 207 -13.02 4.44 10.47
CA TYR A 207 -14.37 4.99 10.26
C TYR A 207 -14.99 4.43 8.97
N LEU A 208 -14.26 4.49 7.85
CA LEU A 208 -14.72 3.95 6.57
C LEU A 208 -14.96 2.44 6.66
N GLY A 209 -14.10 1.69 7.34
CA GLY A 209 -14.27 0.26 7.54
C GLY A 209 -15.61 -0.09 8.20
N ILE A 210 -16.02 0.68 9.21
CA ILE A 210 -17.32 0.53 9.86
C ILE A 210 -18.45 0.97 8.92
N ALA A 211 -18.32 2.14 8.33
CA ALA A 211 -19.35 2.73 7.48
C ALA A 211 -19.66 1.90 6.22
N LEU A 212 -18.64 1.27 5.64
CA LEU A 212 -18.78 0.40 4.48
C LEU A 212 -19.16 -1.05 4.86
N GLY A 213 -19.25 -1.37 6.16
CA GLY A 213 -19.58 -2.71 6.64
C GLY A 213 -18.49 -3.72 6.30
N ALA A 214 -17.23 -3.35 6.53
CA ALA A 214 -16.08 -4.21 6.27
C ALA A 214 -16.14 -5.51 7.08
N ASN A 215 -15.84 -6.61 6.42
CA ASN A 215 -15.75 -7.94 7.03
C ASN A 215 -14.27 -8.28 7.26
N TYR A 216 -13.84 -8.11 8.52
CA TYR A 216 -12.47 -8.37 8.96
C TYR A 216 -12.30 -9.86 9.28
N LYS A 217 -11.44 -10.54 8.52
CA LYS A 217 -11.08 -11.95 8.71
C LYS A 217 -9.58 -12.07 8.98
N LYS A 218 -9.12 -13.20 9.48
CA LYS A 218 -7.69 -13.48 9.60
C LYS A 218 -7.02 -13.32 8.22
N GLY A 219 -6.06 -12.40 8.12
CA GLY A 219 -5.26 -12.16 6.91
C GLY A 219 -5.98 -11.45 5.75
N SER A 220 -7.24 -10.99 5.90
CA SER A 220 -7.92 -10.25 4.83
C SER A 220 -9.09 -9.43 5.34
N THR A 221 -9.39 -8.34 4.64
CA THR A 221 -10.58 -7.53 4.88
C THR A 221 -11.35 -7.34 3.57
N GLY A 222 -12.61 -7.72 3.58
CA GLY A 222 -13.52 -7.60 2.44
C GLY A 222 -14.57 -6.53 2.65
N CYS A 223 -15.06 -5.96 1.54
CA CYS A 223 -16.18 -5.03 1.52
C CYS A 223 -17.13 -5.36 0.37
N GLY A 224 -18.42 -5.11 0.56
CA GLY A 224 -19.44 -5.28 -0.50
C GLY A 224 -19.15 -4.36 -1.70
N GLU A 225 -19.45 -4.84 -2.90
CA GLU A 225 -19.02 -4.24 -4.18
C GLU A 225 -19.43 -2.78 -4.36
N SER A 226 -20.67 -2.41 -4.01
CA SER A 226 -21.20 -1.04 -4.19
C SER A 226 -21.05 -0.15 -2.97
N LYS A 227 -20.58 -0.68 -1.83
CA LYS A 227 -20.59 0.04 -0.55
C LYS A 227 -19.83 1.38 -0.58
N ALA A 228 -18.69 1.42 -1.24
CA ALA A 228 -17.92 2.65 -1.43
C ALA A 228 -18.73 3.69 -2.22
N ILE A 229 -19.39 3.26 -3.30
CA ILE A 229 -20.19 4.12 -4.18
C ILE A 229 -21.39 4.68 -3.45
N ASP A 230 -22.11 3.81 -2.71
CA ASP A 230 -23.27 4.22 -1.89
C ASP A 230 -22.84 5.22 -0.83
N TRP A 231 -21.68 5.01 -0.22
CA TRP A 231 -21.14 5.88 0.82
C TRP A 231 -20.71 7.26 0.25
N PHE A 232 -20.02 7.30 -0.89
CA PHE A 232 -19.66 8.58 -1.55
C PHE A 232 -20.89 9.45 -1.79
N ASN A 233 -21.97 8.87 -2.31
CA ASN A 233 -23.19 9.56 -2.65
C ASN A 233 -23.99 10.00 -1.41
N LYS A 234 -23.92 9.23 -0.32
CA LYS A 234 -24.78 9.48 0.85
C LYS A 234 -24.08 10.30 1.94
N TRP A 235 -22.80 10.06 2.15
CA TRP A 235 -22.07 10.59 3.30
C TRP A 235 -20.75 11.28 2.92
N GLY A 236 -20.18 10.93 1.78
CA GLY A 236 -18.88 11.42 1.34
C GLY A 236 -18.90 12.85 0.77
N GLY A 237 -20.07 13.45 0.59
CA GLY A 237 -20.20 14.77 -0.05
C GLY A 237 -19.77 14.78 -1.52
N LEU A 238 -19.85 13.63 -2.19
CA LEU A 238 -19.40 13.42 -3.57
C LEU A 238 -20.52 12.79 -4.41
N LYS A 239 -20.36 12.86 -5.73
CA LYS A 239 -21.21 12.16 -6.69
C LYS A 239 -20.41 11.03 -7.32
N ALA A 240 -20.82 9.80 -7.09
CA ALA A 240 -20.22 8.61 -7.68
C ALA A 240 -21.23 7.92 -8.61
N SER A 241 -20.82 7.63 -9.84
CA SER A 241 -21.65 6.88 -10.76
C SER A 241 -21.89 5.46 -10.24
N LYS A 242 -22.99 4.83 -10.61
CA LYS A 242 -23.14 3.37 -10.35
C LYS A 242 -21.98 2.62 -10.99
N LEU A 243 -21.58 1.49 -10.38
CA LEU A 243 -20.60 0.59 -10.98
C LEU A 243 -21.06 0.17 -12.38
N LYS A 244 -20.18 0.33 -13.36
CA LYS A 244 -20.37 -0.03 -14.75
C LYS A 244 -19.24 -0.92 -15.22
N ASP A 245 -19.49 -1.73 -16.22
CA ASP A 245 -18.44 -2.51 -16.89
C ASP A 245 -17.41 -1.58 -17.53
N TYR A 246 -16.16 -2.01 -17.57
CA TYR A 246 -15.02 -1.22 -18.05
C TYR A 246 -15.29 -0.54 -19.38
N ASN A 247 -15.10 0.77 -19.42
CA ASN A 247 -15.19 1.59 -20.62
C ASN A 247 -14.05 2.61 -20.65
N GLU A 248 -13.10 2.40 -21.56
CA GLU A 248 -11.89 3.23 -21.69
C GLU A 248 -12.20 4.70 -21.89
N THR A 249 -13.10 5.01 -22.84
CA THR A 249 -13.44 6.39 -23.18
C THR A 249 -13.95 7.17 -21.98
N ASN A 250 -14.85 6.58 -21.20
CA ASN A 250 -15.41 7.22 -20.02
C ASN A 250 -14.37 7.43 -18.93
N ILE A 251 -13.48 6.44 -18.71
CA ILE A 251 -12.39 6.51 -17.73
C ILE A 251 -11.39 7.61 -18.13
N VAL A 252 -10.97 7.62 -19.40
CA VAL A 252 -10.06 8.63 -19.94
C VAL A 252 -10.65 10.04 -19.80
N ASN A 253 -11.93 10.22 -20.17
CA ASN A 253 -12.60 11.52 -20.06
C ASN A 253 -12.71 11.98 -18.60
N ALA A 254 -12.99 11.07 -17.65
CA ALA A 254 -13.03 11.40 -16.23
C ALA A 254 -11.66 11.89 -15.74
N ILE A 255 -10.58 11.16 -16.03
CA ILE A 255 -9.22 11.51 -15.64
C ILE A 255 -8.80 12.86 -16.27
N LYS A 256 -9.09 13.09 -17.53
CA LYS A 256 -8.83 14.37 -18.21
C LYS A 256 -9.59 15.52 -17.57
N GLY A 257 -10.77 15.26 -17.01
CA GLY A 257 -11.56 16.22 -16.23
C GLY A 257 -11.14 16.36 -14.77
N GLY A 258 -10.02 15.76 -14.35
CA GLY A 258 -9.51 15.83 -12.97
C GLY A 258 -10.29 14.95 -11.97
N ASN A 259 -11.05 13.98 -12.45
CA ASN A 259 -11.86 13.10 -11.60
C ASN A 259 -11.22 11.73 -11.45
N PRO A 260 -10.88 11.30 -10.22
CA PRO A 260 -10.41 9.95 -9.97
C PRO A 260 -11.53 8.94 -10.21
N VAL A 261 -11.14 7.73 -10.59
CA VAL A 261 -12.08 6.67 -10.92
C VAL A 261 -11.87 5.49 -9.98
N TYR A 262 -12.87 5.20 -9.15
CA TYR A 262 -12.88 3.97 -8.36
C TYR A 262 -12.97 2.78 -9.30
N ALA A 263 -12.05 1.86 -9.19
CA ALA A 263 -11.94 0.69 -10.03
C ALA A 263 -11.98 -0.60 -9.20
N ARG A 264 -12.49 -1.66 -9.81
CA ARG A 264 -12.43 -3.00 -9.24
C ARG A 264 -12.32 -4.06 -10.31
N GLY A 265 -11.79 -5.21 -9.94
CA GLY A 265 -11.67 -6.36 -10.83
C GLY A 265 -11.34 -7.63 -10.08
N ASN A 266 -11.30 -8.73 -10.80
CA ASN A 266 -11.01 -10.05 -10.26
C ASN A 266 -9.89 -10.72 -11.05
N SER A 267 -9.01 -11.45 -10.34
CA SER A 267 -7.91 -12.19 -10.96
C SER A 267 -8.30 -13.60 -11.42
N GLY A 268 -9.47 -14.12 -11.01
CA GLY A 268 -9.89 -15.47 -11.33
C GLY A 268 -11.39 -15.69 -11.34
N LYS A 269 -11.78 -16.86 -11.89
CA LYS A 269 -13.16 -17.36 -11.91
C LYS A 269 -13.32 -18.46 -10.85
N LYS A 270 -14.40 -18.40 -10.07
CA LYS A 270 -14.83 -19.50 -9.20
C LYS A 270 -15.69 -20.45 -10.04
N LYS A 271 -15.31 -21.72 -10.12
CA LYS A 271 -16.01 -22.75 -10.86
C LYS A 271 -16.42 -23.88 -9.91
N VAL A 272 -17.59 -24.48 -10.16
CA VAL A 272 -18.05 -25.73 -9.55
C VAL A 272 -18.46 -26.63 -10.71
N LEU A 273 -17.94 -27.84 -10.77
CA LEU A 273 -18.16 -28.80 -11.87
C LEU A 273 -17.95 -28.17 -13.28
N GLY A 274 -16.91 -27.32 -13.41
CA GLY A 274 -16.62 -26.64 -14.67
C GLY A 274 -17.47 -25.39 -14.96
N ILE A 275 -18.59 -25.20 -14.28
CA ILE A 275 -19.52 -24.08 -14.47
C ILE A 275 -19.05 -22.90 -13.58
N ARG A 276 -19.04 -21.68 -14.15
CA ARG A 276 -18.72 -20.46 -13.39
C ARG A 276 -19.86 -20.14 -12.44
N VAL A 277 -19.54 -20.12 -11.13
CA VAL A 277 -20.47 -19.75 -10.04
C VAL A 277 -20.13 -18.43 -9.40
N GLY A 278 -19.05 -17.76 -9.84
CA GLY A 278 -18.62 -16.46 -9.29
C GLY A 278 -17.19 -16.08 -9.69
N TRP A 279 -16.62 -15.18 -8.91
CA TRP A 279 -15.29 -14.62 -9.09
C TRP A 279 -14.41 -14.85 -7.86
N LYS A 280 -13.09 -14.83 -8.02
CA LYS A 280 -12.10 -14.89 -6.94
C LYS A 280 -10.99 -13.89 -7.16
N GLY A 281 -10.23 -13.59 -6.09
CA GLY A 281 -9.13 -12.63 -6.13
C GLY A 281 -9.64 -11.24 -6.49
N GLY A 282 -10.69 -10.76 -5.80
CA GLY A 282 -11.23 -9.41 -5.98
C GLY A 282 -10.28 -8.36 -5.39
N HIS A 283 -10.12 -7.25 -6.10
CA HIS A 283 -9.38 -6.08 -5.65
C HIS A 283 -10.08 -4.79 -6.08
N ALA A 284 -9.89 -3.73 -5.30
CA ALA A 284 -10.33 -2.38 -5.63
C ALA A 284 -9.11 -1.44 -5.61
N TRP A 285 -9.05 -0.52 -6.56
CA TRP A 285 -7.96 0.45 -6.72
C TRP A 285 -8.49 1.75 -7.32
N VAL A 286 -7.59 2.68 -7.65
CA VAL A 286 -7.98 3.95 -8.27
C VAL A 286 -7.28 4.09 -9.62
N TYR A 287 -8.03 4.49 -10.65
CA TYR A 287 -7.46 5.05 -11.86
C TYR A 287 -7.37 6.56 -11.68
N ASP A 288 -6.17 7.12 -11.76
CA ASP A 288 -5.93 8.52 -11.43
C ASP A 288 -5.01 9.26 -12.40
N GLY A 289 -4.58 8.60 -13.46
CA GLY A 289 -3.79 9.19 -14.53
C GLY A 289 -3.94 8.44 -15.84
N MET A 290 -3.52 9.03 -16.94
CA MET A 290 -3.51 8.36 -18.24
C MET A 290 -2.45 8.94 -19.15
N LEU A 291 -1.99 8.15 -20.11
CA LEU A 291 -1.17 8.63 -21.21
C LEU A 291 -1.50 7.85 -22.51
N THR A 292 -1.11 8.43 -23.62
CA THR A 292 -0.99 7.70 -24.89
C THR A 292 0.47 7.62 -25.28
N ALA A 293 0.93 6.47 -25.71
CA ALA A 293 2.31 6.27 -26.11
C ALA A 293 2.41 5.29 -27.28
N SER A 294 3.45 5.48 -28.09
CA SER A 294 3.70 4.72 -29.29
C SER A 294 4.98 3.90 -29.19
N LYS A 295 4.93 2.67 -29.65
CA LYS A 295 6.08 1.79 -29.87
C LYS A 295 5.79 0.89 -31.08
N ASP A 296 6.79 0.67 -31.94
CA ASP A 296 6.67 -0.16 -33.13
C ASP A 296 5.46 0.21 -34.02
N ASN A 297 5.28 1.52 -34.26
CA ASN A 297 4.17 2.09 -35.03
C ASN A 297 2.75 1.82 -34.48
N LYS A 298 2.65 1.39 -33.22
CA LYS A 298 1.36 1.20 -32.53
C LYS A 298 1.22 2.22 -31.41
N THR A 299 0.11 2.93 -31.41
CA THR A 299 -0.28 3.82 -30.30
C THR A 299 -1.25 3.09 -29.39
N ASN A 300 -0.97 3.11 -28.10
CA ASN A 300 -1.81 2.54 -27.07
C ASN A 300 -2.23 3.60 -26.05
N THR A 301 -3.40 3.39 -25.45
CA THR A 301 -3.85 4.11 -24.27
C THR A 301 -3.37 3.34 -23.04
N PHE A 302 -2.78 4.06 -22.10
CA PHE A 302 -2.34 3.55 -20.81
C PHE A 302 -3.09 4.27 -19.70
N ILE A 303 -3.55 3.51 -18.72
CA ILE A 303 -4.24 4.01 -17.54
C ILE A 303 -3.33 3.83 -16.32
N HIS A 304 -3.11 4.89 -15.55
CA HIS A 304 -2.39 4.80 -14.30
C HIS A 304 -3.26 4.14 -13.23
N CYS A 305 -2.69 3.11 -12.59
CA CYS A 305 -3.33 2.36 -11.52
C CYS A 305 -2.62 2.67 -10.19
N ASN A 306 -3.34 3.22 -9.23
CA ASN A 306 -2.92 3.31 -7.84
C ASN A 306 -3.54 2.14 -7.07
N TRP A 307 -2.74 1.10 -6.85
CA TRP A 307 -3.22 -0.19 -6.33
C TRP A 307 -3.55 -0.20 -4.84
N GLY A 308 -3.11 0.80 -4.08
CA GLY A 308 -3.24 0.78 -2.62
C GLY A 308 -2.27 -0.22 -1.97
N TRP A 309 -1.03 -0.31 -2.48
CA TRP A 309 0.03 -1.21 -2.03
C TRP A 309 1.34 -0.45 -1.77
N ASN A 310 1.26 0.70 -1.11
CA ASN A 310 2.40 1.56 -0.79
C ASN A 310 3.20 2.02 -2.03
N GLY A 311 2.54 2.21 -3.17
CA GLY A 311 3.15 2.54 -4.46
C GLY A 311 3.69 1.33 -5.24
N ARG A 312 3.70 0.12 -4.66
CA ARG A 312 4.14 -1.08 -5.37
C ARG A 312 3.26 -1.35 -6.58
N ASN A 313 3.89 -1.57 -7.72
CA ASN A 313 3.24 -1.81 -9.02
C ASN A 313 2.33 -0.68 -9.49
N ASN A 314 2.32 0.49 -8.85
CA ASN A 314 1.69 1.66 -9.44
C ASN A 314 2.31 1.95 -10.79
N GLY A 315 1.58 2.61 -11.66
CA GLY A 315 2.06 3.00 -12.98
C GLY A 315 1.04 2.79 -14.08
N TYR A 316 1.49 2.92 -15.31
CA TYR A 316 0.66 2.94 -16.50
C TYR A 316 0.60 1.57 -17.16
N TYR A 317 -0.57 1.00 -17.18
CA TYR A 317 -0.91 -0.29 -17.80
C TYR A 317 -1.64 -0.05 -19.12
N ILE A 318 -1.40 -0.89 -20.13
CA ILE A 318 -2.23 -0.88 -21.34
C ILE A 318 -3.68 -1.10 -20.92
N SER A 319 -4.57 -0.26 -21.42
CA SER A 319 -6.00 -0.33 -21.15
C SER A 319 -6.54 -1.76 -21.29
N LYS A 320 -7.26 -2.22 -20.26
CA LYS A 320 -7.76 -3.59 -20.06
C LYS A 320 -6.73 -4.68 -19.73
N ALA A 321 -5.43 -4.36 -19.72
CA ALA A 321 -4.36 -5.32 -19.43
C ALA A 321 -3.70 -5.05 -18.06
N PHE A 322 -4.50 -5.10 -17.00
CA PHE A 322 -4.07 -4.79 -15.62
C PHE A 322 -3.41 -6.01 -14.98
N ASN A 323 -2.19 -6.30 -15.41
CA ASN A 323 -1.42 -7.48 -15.00
C ASN A 323 -0.25 -7.09 -14.10
N THR A 324 -0.44 -7.20 -12.78
CA THR A 324 0.60 -6.89 -11.80
C THR A 324 1.72 -7.93 -11.75
N ASN A 325 1.53 -9.12 -12.33
CA ASN A 325 2.64 -10.09 -12.48
C ASN A 325 3.72 -9.59 -13.43
N ALA A 326 3.34 -8.78 -14.41
CA ALA A 326 4.27 -8.17 -15.36
C ALA A 326 4.72 -6.77 -14.92
N GLY A 327 4.08 -6.21 -13.89
CA GLY A 327 4.26 -4.82 -13.49
C GLY A 327 3.66 -3.80 -14.48
N ALA A 328 3.81 -2.53 -14.16
CA ALA A 328 3.44 -1.44 -15.06
C ALA A 328 4.43 -1.36 -16.24
N ILE A 329 3.95 -0.94 -17.40
CA ILE A 329 4.80 -0.76 -18.57
C ILE A 329 5.54 0.57 -18.52
N ILE A 330 4.87 1.61 -18.05
CA ILE A 330 5.42 2.96 -17.85
C ILE A 330 5.12 3.35 -16.42
N TYR A 331 6.10 3.87 -15.70
CA TYR A 331 5.95 4.23 -14.28
C TYR A 331 6.91 5.34 -13.87
N ASP A 332 6.61 5.99 -12.76
CA ASP A 332 7.46 7.00 -12.12
C ASP A 332 8.55 6.28 -11.30
N ASN A 333 9.81 6.42 -11.70
CA ASN A 333 10.93 5.79 -11.00
C ASN A 333 11.18 6.34 -9.59
N ALA A 334 10.56 7.46 -9.25
CA ALA A 334 10.76 8.13 -7.97
C ALA A 334 9.93 7.57 -6.82
N GLY A 335 8.83 6.91 -7.07
CA GLY A 335 7.92 6.48 -6.01
C GLY A 335 7.07 5.28 -6.37
N GLU A 336 7.25 4.74 -7.56
CA GLU A 336 6.50 3.61 -8.09
C GLU A 336 7.48 2.52 -8.50
N TYR A 337 7.70 1.56 -7.61
CA TYR A 337 8.55 0.43 -7.93
C TYR A 337 7.74 -0.78 -8.42
N GLN A 338 8.37 -1.56 -9.29
CA GLN A 338 7.76 -2.73 -9.89
C GLN A 338 8.33 -4.00 -9.23
N SER A 339 7.45 -4.85 -8.76
CA SER A 339 7.81 -6.16 -8.22
C SER A 339 7.02 -7.25 -8.93
N SER A 340 7.44 -8.51 -8.81
CA SER A 340 6.63 -9.63 -9.26
C SER A 340 5.31 -9.65 -8.48
N GLY A 341 4.25 -9.13 -9.08
CA GLY A 341 2.90 -9.20 -8.52
C GLY A 341 2.34 -10.61 -8.60
N THR A 342 1.21 -10.84 -7.96
CA THR A 342 0.57 -12.16 -7.93
C THR A 342 -0.72 -12.24 -8.73
N SER A 343 -1.16 -11.14 -9.33
CA SER A 343 -2.51 -11.05 -9.86
C SER A 343 -2.59 -10.41 -11.24
N ASN A 344 -3.44 -10.97 -12.08
CA ASN A 344 -3.83 -10.42 -13.37
C ASN A 344 -5.32 -10.12 -13.31
N TYR A 345 -5.68 -8.84 -13.14
CA TYR A 345 -7.07 -8.39 -13.03
C TYR A 345 -7.67 -8.21 -14.41
N LYS A 346 -8.23 -9.27 -14.97
CA LYS A 346 -8.85 -9.29 -16.29
C LYS A 346 -10.32 -9.71 -16.30
N TYR A 347 -10.88 -10.00 -15.13
CA TYR A 347 -12.26 -10.46 -15.03
C TYR A 347 -13.09 -9.46 -14.24
N HIS A 348 -14.35 -9.28 -14.64
CA HIS A 348 -15.33 -8.44 -13.97
C HIS A 348 -14.76 -7.05 -13.63
N LEU A 349 -14.09 -6.46 -14.63
CA LEU A 349 -13.56 -5.10 -14.52
C LEU A 349 -14.72 -4.12 -14.51
N GLN A 350 -14.82 -3.35 -13.44
CA GLN A 350 -15.85 -2.34 -13.26
C GLN A 350 -15.24 -1.05 -12.77
N TYR A 351 -15.95 0.05 -12.99
CA TYR A 351 -15.52 1.38 -12.56
C TYR A 351 -16.70 2.24 -12.12
N SER A 352 -16.38 3.27 -11.32
CA SER A 352 -17.27 4.36 -10.94
C SER A 352 -16.49 5.66 -11.00
N ILE A 353 -17.01 6.65 -11.74
CA ILE A 353 -16.45 8.02 -11.77
C ILE A 353 -16.90 8.74 -10.52
N VAL A 354 -15.96 9.37 -9.81
CA VAL A 354 -16.25 10.13 -8.59
C VAL A 354 -15.92 11.61 -8.85
N ASN A 355 -16.86 12.49 -8.55
CA ASN A 355 -16.72 13.94 -8.68
C ASN A 355 -17.46 14.68 -7.55
N ARG A 356 -17.28 16.00 -7.49
CA ARG A 356 -18.08 16.88 -6.61
C ARG A 356 -19.46 17.14 -7.16
#